data_635a2a895ca2893cf3e64e749c22a8ef
#
_entry.id   635a2a895ca2893cf3e64e749c22a8ef
#
_cell.length_a   1.000
_cell.length_b   1.000
_cell.length_c   1.000
_cell.angle_alpha   90.00
_cell.angle_beta   90.00
_cell.angle_gamma   90.00
#
_symmetry.space_group_name_H-M   'P 1'
#
loop_
_entity.id
_entity.type
_entity.pdbx_description
1 polymer ?
#
loop_
_entity_poly.entity_id
_entity_poly.type
_entity_poly.pdbx_seq_one_letter_code
_entity_poly.pdbx_strand_id
1 'polypeptide(L)'
;MPDTAPSAVAPLIVIDLQTGMFDGRFDPPIHDADTIAERARRLIDWARRSGRKVAFIRHDGPEGDPLAPGASGWPVWPLLRQAADEPTFGKKVGNAFSNPELAEWVAGQGAKDVVLIGAQTDFCVAATVKGAFAEGLGVTVVSDAHSTLDSLEERAPDIIARHNDAFAGQGVRMATTAELVGG
;
A
#
# COMPACT_ATOMS: atom_id res chain seq x y z
N MET A 1 8.94 12.53 -36.09
CA MET A 1 9.35 12.73 -34.70
C MET A 1 8.40 11.92 -33.86
N PRO A 2 8.85 10.87 -33.14
CA PRO A 2 8.00 10.19 -32.18
C PRO A 2 7.74 11.18 -31.03
N ASP A 3 6.47 11.44 -30.80
CA ASP A 3 5.96 12.21 -29.66
C ASP A 3 6.30 11.43 -28.39
N THR A 4 7.41 11.76 -27.75
CA THR A 4 7.75 11.24 -26.43
C THR A 4 6.92 12.01 -25.41
N ALA A 5 5.63 11.64 -25.31
CA ALA A 5 4.88 12.00 -24.10
C ALA A 5 5.71 11.59 -22.88
N PRO A 6 5.86 12.46 -21.88
CA PRO A 6 6.61 12.11 -20.67
C PRO A 6 6.02 10.82 -20.11
N SER A 7 6.88 9.82 -19.84
CA SER A 7 6.46 8.57 -19.24
C SER A 7 5.64 8.88 -18.01
N ALA A 8 4.42 8.37 -17.97
CA ALA A 8 3.53 8.61 -16.83
C ALA A 8 4.18 8.13 -15.55
N VAL A 9 4.15 8.97 -14.54
CA VAL A 9 4.83 8.71 -13.26
C VAL A 9 4.03 7.69 -12.46
N ALA A 10 4.68 6.62 -11.99
CA ALA A 10 4.03 5.55 -11.23
C ALA A 10 3.26 6.10 -10.01
N PRO A 11 1.96 5.84 -9.88
CA PRO A 11 1.19 6.27 -8.71
C PRO A 11 1.62 5.52 -7.44
N LEU A 12 1.38 6.15 -6.28
CA LEU A 12 1.53 5.53 -4.97
C LEU A 12 0.19 4.90 -4.55
N ILE A 13 0.21 3.63 -4.20
CA ILE A 13 -0.94 2.89 -3.68
C ILE A 13 -0.69 2.57 -2.21
N VAL A 14 -1.53 3.08 -1.34
CA VAL A 14 -1.49 2.91 0.12
C VAL A 14 -2.48 1.83 0.51
N ILE A 15 -1.98 0.66 0.93
CA ILE A 15 -2.77 -0.55 1.14
C ILE A 15 -3.15 -0.68 2.62
N ASP A 16 -4.45 -0.66 2.92
CA ASP A 16 -5.08 -1.02 4.20
C ASP A 16 -4.46 -0.35 5.45
N LEU A 17 -3.88 0.83 5.32
CA LEU A 17 -3.45 1.62 6.48
C LEU A 17 -4.68 2.29 7.12
N GLN A 18 -5.51 1.45 7.73
CA GLN A 18 -6.78 1.81 8.38
C GLN A 18 -6.61 1.95 9.89
N THR A 19 -7.52 2.65 10.52
CA THR A 19 -7.49 2.93 11.97
C THR A 19 -7.28 1.67 12.82
N GLY A 20 -7.95 0.58 12.48
CA GLY A 20 -7.83 -0.69 13.20
C GLY A 20 -6.44 -1.34 13.15
N MET A 21 -5.56 -0.90 12.23
CA MET A 21 -4.17 -1.37 12.16
C MET A 21 -3.24 -0.63 13.14
N PHE A 22 -3.71 0.48 13.74
CA PHE A 22 -2.88 1.39 14.53
C PHE A 22 -3.35 1.59 15.97
N ASP A 23 -4.66 1.58 16.22
CA ASP A 23 -5.22 2.10 17.49
C ASP A 23 -5.23 1.08 18.64
N GLY A 24 -4.93 -0.19 18.36
CA GLY A 24 -4.86 -1.24 19.37
C GLY A 24 -6.19 -1.59 20.07
N ARG A 25 -7.32 -1.16 19.51
CA ARG A 25 -8.64 -1.38 20.14
C ARG A 25 -9.16 -2.80 19.98
N PHE A 26 -8.79 -3.46 18.90
CA PHE A 26 -9.28 -4.79 18.55
C PHE A 26 -8.13 -5.79 18.53
N ASP A 27 -7.12 -5.54 17.70
CA ASP A 27 -5.89 -6.29 17.61
C ASP A 27 -4.71 -5.40 18.04
N PRO A 28 -3.56 -5.97 18.41
CA PRO A 28 -2.35 -5.17 18.60
C PRO A 28 -2.07 -4.33 17.34
N PRO A 29 -1.51 -3.12 17.47
CA PRO A 29 -1.04 -2.38 16.32
C PRO A 29 -0.04 -3.20 15.50
N ILE A 30 0.02 -2.97 14.20
CA ILE A 30 1.08 -3.56 13.35
C ILE A 30 2.46 -3.21 13.90
N HIS A 31 3.45 -4.05 13.60
CA HIS A 31 4.82 -3.84 14.06
C HIS A 31 5.32 -2.44 13.63
N ASP A 32 5.94 -1.72 14.57
CA ASP A 32 6.45 -0.35 14.37
C ASP A 32 5.41 0.64 13.81
N ALA A 33 4.16 0.53 14.23
CA ALA A 33 3.02 1.28 13.71
C ALA A 33 3.27 2.78 13.54
N ASP A 34 3.86 3.45 14.54
CA ASP A 34 4.15 4.89 14.50
C ASP A 34 5.18 5.22 13.41
N THR A 35 6.23 4.41 13.29
CA THR A 35 7.27 4.56 12.25
C THR A 35 6.68 4.32 10.86
N ILE A 36 5.82 3.31 10.71
CA ILE A 36 5.13 3.04 9.44
C ILE A 36 4.21 4.21 9.06
N ALA A 37 3.44 4.74 10.00
CA ALA A 37 2.57 5.89 9.74
C ALA A 37 3.38 7.13 9.32
N GLU A 38 4.52 7.40 9.97
CA GLU A 38 5.41 8.50 9.61
C GLU A 38 6.00 8.33 8.21
N ARG A 39 6.53 7.14 7.89
CA ARG A 39 7.08 6.83 6.56
C ARG A 39 6.02 6.91 5.48
N ALA A 40 4.84 6.35 5.71
CA ALA A 40 3.73 6.42 4.78
C ALA A 40 3.35 7.89 4.49
N ARG A 41 3.26 8.75 5.52
CA ARG A 41 3.00 10.17 5.36
C ARG A 41 4.08 10.88 4.54
N ARG A 42 5.36 10.60 4.82
CA ARG A 42 6.49 11.16 4.04
C ARG A 42 6.44 10.74 2.57
N LEU A 43 6.08 9.50 2.29
CA LEU A 43 5.93 8.97 0.93
C LEU A 43 4.71 9.56 0.21
N ILE A 44 3.61 9.77 0.91
CA ILE A 44 2.43 10.47 0.38
C ILE A 44 2.80 11.92 -0.01
N ASP A 45 3.49 12.64 0.89
CA ASP A 45 3.95 13.99 0.62
C ASP A 45 4.98 14.03 -0.55
N TRP A 46 5.86 13.03 -0.64
CA TRP A 46 6.78 12.87 -1.77
C TRP A 46 6.01 12.62 -3.08
N ALA A 47 5.04 11.74 -3.09
CA ALA A 47 4.23 11.45 -4.25
C ALA A 47 3.54 12.73 -4.77
N ARG A 48 2.91 13.49 -3.88
CA ARG A 48 2.28 14.77 -4.22
C ARG A 48 3.27 15.77 -4.83
N ARG A 49 4.43 15.97 -4.19
CA ARG A 49 5.47 16.90 -4.68
C ARG A 49 6.07 16.46 -6.02
N SER A 50 6.15 15.18 -6.30
CA SER A 50 6.69 14.64 -7.55
C SER A 50 5.64 14.45 -8.64
N GLY A 51 4.42 14.97 -8.44
CA GLY A 51 3.32 14.87 -9.41
C GLY A 51 2.71 13.46 -9.56
N ARG A 52 3.05 12.55 -8.63
CA ARG A 52 2.45 11.21 -8.58
C ARG A 52 1.05 11.28 -8.01
N LYS A 53 0.14 10.53 -8.57
CA LYS A 53 -1.18 10.33 -7.99
C LYS A 53 -1.09 9.37 -6.81
N VAL A 54 -1.97 9.56 -5.82
CA VAL A 54 -2.07 8.70 -4.64
C VAL A 54 -3.46 8.08 -4.61
N ALA A 55 -3.53 6.79 -4.35
CA ALA A 55 -4.78 6.08 -4.08
C ALA A 55 -4.67 5.32 -2.76
N PHE A 56 -5.77 5.27 -2.04
CA PHE A 56 -5.90 4.51 -0.81
C PHE A 56 -6.73 3.25 -1.05
N ILE A 57 -6.28 2.15 -0.49
CA ILE A 57 -7.04 0.91 -0.49
C ILE A 57 -7.58 0.69 0.92
N ARG A 58 -8.81 0.22 1.00
CA ARG A 58 -9.48 -0.11 2.24
C ARG A 58 -9.99 -1.53 2.18
N HIS A 59 -9.65 -2.33 3.19
CA HIS A 59 -10.27 -3.62 3.38
C HIS A 59 -11.69 -3.42 3.93
N ASP A 60 -12.67 -3.98 3.24
CA ASP A 60 -14.07 -4.01 3.64
C ASP A 60 -14.36 -5.38 4.26
N GLY A 61 -14.10 -5.50 5.55
CA GLY A 61 -14.32 -6.73 6.31
C GLY A 61 -15.80 -7.14 6.35
N PRO A 62 -16.08 -8.39 6.70
CA PRO A 62 -17.47 -8.87 6.89
C PRO A 62 -18.14 -8.17 8.08
N GLU A 63 -19.44 -8.33 8.18
CA GLU A 63 -20.22 -7.79 9.31
C GLU A 63 -19.64 -8.26 10.64
N GLY A 64 -19.43 -7.33 11.58
CA GLY A 64 -18.82 -7.59 12.89
C GLY A 64 -17.28 -7.53 12.92
N ASP A 65 -16.64 -7.44 11.78
CA ASP A 65 -15.18 -7.24 11.69
C ASP A 65 -14.80 -5.80 12.09
N PRO A 66 -13.68 -5.57 12.79
CA PRO A 66 -13.19 -4.22 13.08
C PRO A 66 -13.00 -3.32 11.86
N LEU A 67 -12.74 -3.93 10.70
CA LEU A 67 -12.60 -3.26 9.40
C LEU A 67 -13.86 -3.35 8.54
N ALA A 68 -14.99 -3.75 9.09
CA ALA A 68 -16.26 -3.71 8.36
C ALA A 68 -16.64 -2.26 8.01
N PRO A 69 -17.28 -2.02 6.85
CA PRO A 69 -17.77 -0.69 6.49
C PRO A 69 -18.60 -0.06 7.60
N GLY A 70 -18.19 1.12 8.05
CA GLY A 70 -18.82 1.86 9.16
C GLY A 70 -18.30 1.50 10.56
N ALA A 71 -17.48 0.47 10.73
CA ALA A 71 -16.81 0.19 12.00
C ALA A 71 -15.76 1.25 12.32
N SER A 72 -15.39 1.39 13.59
CA SER A 72 -14.43 2.43 14.03
C SER A 72 -13.00 2.19 13.53
N GLY A 73 -12.63 0.96 13.22
CA GLY A 73 -11.33 0.60 12.64
C GLY A 73 -11.24 0.78 11.12
N TRP A 74 -12.39 0.91 10.44
CA TRP A 74 -12.49 0.94 8.98
C TRP A 74 -11.89 2.18 8.29
N PRO A 75 -12.02 3.43 8.79
CA PRO A 75 -11.47 4.60 8.11
C PRO A 75 -9.96 4.50 7.88
N VAL A 76 -9.48 5.10 6.81
CA VAL A 76 -8.04 5.36 6.61
C VAL A 76 -7.49 6.07 7.85
N TRP A 77 -6.27 5.69 8.27
CA TRP A 77 -5.63 6.26 9.45
C TRP A 77 -5.49 7.79 9.31
N PRO A 78 -6.10 8.60 10.21
CA PRO A 78 -6.18 10.06 10.02
C PRO A 78 -4.83 10.77 9.91
N LEU A 79 -3.77 10.22 10.52
CA LEU A 79 -2.44 10.81 10.47
C LEU A 79 -1.80 10.74 9.07
N LEU A 80 -2.34 9.96 8.14
CA LEU A 80 -1.91 9.92 6.75
C LEU A 80 -2.38 11.15 5.95
N ARG A 81 -3.35 11.89 6.46
CA ARG A 81 -3.85 13.14 5.86
C ARG A 81 -4.26 12.97 4.40
N GLN A 82 -5.09 11.96 4.13
CA GLN A 82 -5.66 11.76 2.80
C GLN A 82 -6.33 13.05 2.30
N ALA A 83 -6.00 13.48 1.09
CA ALA A 83 -6.63 14.64 0.47
C ALA A 83 -8.00 14.27 -0.13
N ALA A 84 -8.88 15.26 -0.28
CA ALA A 84 -10.27 15.03 -0.74
C ALA A 84 -10.36 14.53 -2.19
N ASP A 85 -9.35 14.80 -3.02
CA ASP A 85 -9.24 14.36 -4.41
C ASP A 85 -8.47 13.06 -4.60
N GLU A 86 -7.99 12.44 -3.53
CA GLU A 86 -7.32 11.14 -3.55
C GLU A 86 -8.35 10.03 -3.36
N PRO A 87 -8.53 9.15 -4.38
CA PRO A 87 -9.56 8.13 -4.33
C PRO A 87 -9.27 7.06 -3.28
N THR A 88 -10.35 6.45 -2.78
CA THR A 88 -10.29 5.23 -1.97
C THR A 88 -11.02 4.11 -2.69
N PHE A 89 -10.36 2.96 -2.83
CA PHE A 89 -10.93 1.75 -3.42
C PHE A 89 -11.14 0.69 -2.32
N GLY A 90 -12.36 0.20 -2.18
CA GLY A 90 -12.70 -0.88 -1.26
C GLY A 90 -12.39 -2.25 -1.87
N LYS A 91 -12.01 -3.21 -1.04
CA LYS A 91 -11.84 -4.62 -1.42
C LYS A 91 -12.24 -5.56 -0.29
N LYS A 92 -12.65 -6.77 -0.63
CA LYS A 92 -13.07 -7.82 0.33
C LYS A 92 -12.09 -8.99 0.44
N VAL A 93 -11.05 -9.00 -0.40
CA VAL A 93 -9.99 -10.03 -0.44
C VAL A 93 -8.62 -9.34 -0.36
N GLY A 94 -7.54 -10.11 -0.24
CA GLY A 94 -6.20 -9.55 -0.07
C GLY A 94 -5.73 -8.66 -1.22
N ASN A 95 -5.98 -9.07 -2.46
CA ASN A 95 -5.54 -8.36 -3.65
C ASN A 95 -6.35 -7.07 -3.88
N ALA A 96 -5.67 -5.91 -3.93
CA ALA A 96 -6.31 -4.62 -4.21
C ALA A 96 -6.88 -4.55 -5.64
N PHE A 97 -6.25 -5.20 -6.60
CA PHE A 97 -6.73 -5.29 -7.99
C PHE A 97 -7.92 -6.25 -8.18
N SER A 98 -8.43 -6.85 -7.10
CA SER A 98 -9.75 -7.50 -7.14
C SER A 98 -10.89 -6.50 -7.33
N ASN A 99 -10.64 -5.22 -7.03
CA ASN A 99 -11.52 -4.13 -7.43
C ASN A 99 -11.07 -3.61 -8.81
N PRO A 100 -11.86 -3.83 -9.88
CA PRO A 100 -11.47 -3.42 -11.23
C PRO A 100 -11.32 -1.90 -11.41
N GLU A 101 -11.98 -1.10 -10.59
CA GLU A 101 -11.86 0.36 -10.64
C GLU A 101 -10.43 0.84 -10.33
N LEU A 102 -9.66 0.08 -9.52
CA LEU A 102 -8.26 0.40 -9.28
C LEU A 102 -7.41 0.21 -10.55
N ALA A 103 -7.59 -0.90 -11.27
CA ALA A 103 -6.88 -1.16 -12.53
C ALA A 103 -7.23 -0.08 -13.58
N GLU A 104 -8.51 0.25 -13.71
CA GLU A 104 -8.96 1.33 -14.59
C GLU A 104 -8.36 2.69 -14.21
N TRP A 105 -8.31 2.99 -12.91
CA TRP A 105 -7.70 4.23 -12.42
C TRP A 105 -6.20 4.29 -12.72
N VAL A 106 -5.45 3.22 -12.50
CA VAL A 106 -4.02 3.14 -12.84
C VAL A 106 -3.80 3.31 -14.35
N ALA A 107 -4.58 2.62 -15.16
CA ALA A 107 -4.53 2.74 -16.62
C ALA A 107 -4.86 4.16 -17.09
N GLY A 108 -5.84 4.81 -16.46
CA GLY A 108 -6.22 6.21 -16.73
C GLY A 108 -5.10 7.22 -16.43
N GLN A 109 -4.13 6.88 -15.59
CA GLN A 109 -2.91 7.67 -15.39
C GLN A 109 -1.86 7.43 -16.50
N GLY A 110 -2.07 6.47 -17.39
CA GLY A 110 -1.07 6.02 -18.36
C GLY A 110 0.13 5.30 -17.73
N ALA A 111 0.02 4.93 -16.45
CA ALA A 111 1.11 4.32 -15.70
C ALA A 111 1.35 2.87 -16.13
N LYS A 112 2.61 2.48 -16.19
CA LYS A 112 3.08 1.11 -16.43
C LYS A 112 3.63 0.45 -15.16
N ASP A 113 3.78 1.23 -14.11
CA ASP A 113 4.35 0.84 -12.83
C ASP A 113 3.52 1.42 -11.70
N VAL A 114 3.60 0.78 -10.53
CA VAL A 114 3.00 1.26 -9.29
C VAL A 114 4.01 1.21 -8.15
N VAL A 115 3.86 2.09 -7.16
CA VAL A 115 4.60 2.07 -5.90
C VAL A 115 3.65 1.62 -4.80
N LEU A 116 4.00 0.59 -4.05
CA LEU A 116 3.17 -0.02 -3.03
C LEU A 116 3.75 0.19 -1.62
N ILE A 117 2.90 0.59 -0.70
CA ILE A 117 3.15 0.63 0.76
C ILE A 117 1.93 0.10 1.49
N GLY A 118 2.06 -0.29 2.74
CA GLY A 118 0.88 -0.61 3.54
C GLY A 118 0.95 -1.82 4.45
N ALA A 119 -0.19 -2.46 4.68
CA ALA A 119 -0.35 -3.62 5.56
C ALA A 119 -1.42 -4.59 5.00
N GLN A 120 -1.40 -5.85 5.41
CA GLN A 120 -0.29 -6.51 6.09
C GLN A 120 0.68 -7.09 5.06
N THR A 121 1.97 -7.13 5.37
CA THR A 121 3.04 -7.56 4.48
C THR A 121 2.77 -8.90 3.79
N ASP A 122 2.44 -9.92 4.58
CA ASP A 122 2.25 -11.32 4.17
C ASP A 122 0.85 -11.63 3.63
N PHE A 123 -0.08 -10.68 3.75
CA PHE A 123 -1.45 -10.80 3.25
C PHE A 123 -1.73 -9.83 2.11
N CYS A 124 -2.27 -8.66 2.40
CA CYS A 124 -2.77 -7.72 1.39
C CYS A 124 -1.66 -7.12 0.52
N VAL A 125 -0.48 -6.85 1.09
CA VAL A 125 0.66 -6.35 0.30
C VAL A 125 1.14 -7.42 -0.66
N ALA A 126 1.42 -8.64 -0.17
CA ALA A 126 1.88 -9.76 -1.01
C ALA A 126 0.85 -10.14 -2.09
N ALA A 127 -0.44 -10.15 -1.75
CA ALA A 127 -1.51 -10.43 -2.70
C ALA A 127 -1.63 -9.33 -3.78
N THR A 128 -1.43 -8.06 -3.40
CA THR A 128 -1.51 -6.93 -4.33
C THR A 128 -0.30 -6.88 -5.26
N VAL A 129 0.90 -7.27 -4.81
CA VAL A 129 2.07 -7.45 -5.68
C VAL A 129 1.76 -8.43 -6.82
N LYS A 130 1.20 -9.60 -6.48
CA LYS A 130 0.78 -10.60 -7.48
C LYS A 130 -0.32 -10.06 -8.40
N GLY A 131 -1.28 -9.33 -7.84
CA GLY A 131 -2.35 -8.70 -8.60
C GLY A 131 -1.83 -7.68 -9.61
N ALA A 132 -0.89 -6.82 -9.21
CA ALA A 132 -0.27 -5.84 -10.09
C ALA A 132 0.47 -6.51 -11.26
N PHE A 133 1.20 -7.60 -11.00
CA PHE A 133 1.83 -8.38 -12.08
C PHE A 133 0.81 -9.01 -13.03
N ALA A 134 -0.32 -9.48 -12.53
CA ALA A 134 -1.39 -10.01 -13.37
C ALA A 134 -2.01 -8.93 -14.27
N GLU A 135 -2.03 -7.68 -13.83
CA GLU A 135 -2.42 -6.51 -14.64
C GLU A 135 -1.29 -6.03 -15.59
N GLY A 136 -0.15 -6.72 -15.61
CA GLY A 136 0.99 -6.34 -16.46
C GLY A 136 1.76 -5.10 -15.99
N LEU A 137 1.62 -4.75 -14.73
CA LEU A 137 2.30 -3.58 -14.14
C LEU A 137 3.66 -3.95 -13.56
N GLY A 138 4.64 -3.07 -13.71
CA GLY A 138 5.86 -3.08 -12.91
C GLY A 138 5.54 -2.66 -11.47
N VAL A 139 6.26 -3.25 -10.51
CA VAL A 139 6.00 -3.01 -9.09
C VAL A 139 7.25 -2.53 -8.37
N THR A 140 7.12 -1.44 -7.64
CA THR A 140 8.07 -1.03 -6.61
C THR A 140 7.42 -1.21 -5.25
N VAL A 141 8.06 -1.94 -4.33
CA VAL A 141 7.64 -2.01 -2.92
C VAL A 141 8.62 -1.19 -2.09
N VAL A 142 8.10 -0.33 -1.22
CA VAL A 142 8.94 0.42 -0.29
C VAL A 142 9.22 -0.45 0.93
N SER A 143 10.44 -1.01 0.97
CA SER A 143 10.85 -2.10 1.87
C SER A 143 10.74 -1.81 3.36
N ASP A 144 10.69 -0.54 3.74
CA ASP A 144 10.57 -0.05 5.11
C ASP A 144 9.26 0.70 5.40
N ALA A 145 8.28 0.60 4.48
CA ALA A 145 6.97 1.26 4.60
C ALA A 145 5.80 0.28 4.44
N HIS A 146 6.01 -0.98 4.76
CA HIS A 146 4.95 -1.98 4.98
C HIS A 146 5.22 -2.75 6.25
N SER A 147 4.17 -3.32 6.85
CA SER A 147 4.27 -4.03 8.12
C SER A 147 3.17 -5.08 8.28
N THR A 148 3.31 -5.88 9.32
CA THR A 148 2.38 -6.94 9.70
C THR A 148 2.36 -7.14 11.22
N LEU A 149 1.70 -8.17 11.68
CA LEU A 149 1.66 -8.63 13.07
C LEU A 149 2.56 -9.86 13.26
N ASP A 150 2.95 -10.13 14.51
CA ASP A 150 3.53 -11.41 14.87
C ASP A 150 2.51 -12.52 14.55
N SER A 151 2.97 -13.63 14.01
CA SER A 151 2.19 -14.86 13.89
C SER A 151 2.46 -15.80 15.07
N LEU A 152 1.82 -16.97 15.10
CA LEU A 152 2.11 -17.99 16.12
C LEU A 152 3.51 -18.59 15.96
N GLU A 153 4.11 -18.51 14.79
CA GLU A 153 5.36 -19.18 14.43
C GLU A 153 6.51 -18.21 14.17
N GLU A 154 6.21 -16.96 13.77
CA GLU A 154 7.23 -16.02 13.28
C GLU A 154 6.94 -14.59 13.77
N ARG A 155 7.99 -13.86 14.11
CA ARG A 155 7.91 -12.46 14.50
C ARG A 155 7.70 -11.55 13.26
N ALA A 156 6.98 -10.46 13.42
CA ALA A 156 6.71 -9.51 12.34
C ALA A 156 7.98 -9.00 11.62
N PRO A 157 9.10 -8.65 12.31
CA PRO A 157 10.33 -8.27 11.60
C PRO A 157 10.87 -9.36 10.68
N ASP A 158 10.79 -10.63 11.09
CA ASP A 158 11.29 -11.76 10.30
C ASP A 158 10.38 -12.01 9.09
N ILE A 159 9.05 -11.92 9.28
CA ILE A 159 8.07 -11.98 8.19
C ILE A 159 8.35 -10.88 7.16
N ILE A 160 8.56 -9.63 7.61
CA ILE A 160 8.85 -8.49 6.74
C ILE A 160 10.14 -8.72 5.95
N ALA A 161 11.22 -9.14 6.61
CA ALA A 161 12.50 -9.40 5.97
C ALA A 161 12.39 -10.50 4.90
N ARG A 162 11.75 -11.62 5.25
CA ARG A 162 11.53 -12.75 4.32
C ARG A 162 10.68 -12.34 3.11
N HIS A 163 9.67 -11.50 3.29
CA HIS A 163 8.86 -11.00 2.19
C HIS A 163 9.62 -9.99 1.31
N ASN A 164 10.46 -9.13 1.87
CA ASN A 164 11.35 -8.27 1.10
C ASN A 164 12.26 -9.07 0.18
N ASP A 165 12.89 -10.13 0.69
CA ASP A 165 13.72 -11.03 -0.11
C ASP A 165 12.91 -11.73 -1.20
N ALA A 166 11.71 -12.21 -0.87
CA ALA A 166 10.82 -12.87 -1.82
C ALA A 166 10.34 -11.91 -2.92
N PHE A 167 10.00 -10.68 -2.59
CA PHE A 167 9.61 -9.66 -3.57
C PHE A 167 10.76 -9.34 -4.52
N ALA A 168 11.97 -9.12 -4.01
CA ALA A 168 13.17 -8.91 -4.83
C ALA A 168 13.41 -10.10 -5.78
N GLY A 169 13.28 -11.34 -5.29
CA GLY A 169 13.42 -12.55 -6.08
C GLY A 169 12.34 -12.73 -7.17
N GLN A 170 11.20 -12.08 -7.03
CA GLN A 170 10.11 -12.07 -8.02
C GLN A 170 10.21 -10.94 -9.05
N GLY A 171 11.25 -10.11 -9.00
CA GLY A 171 11.45 -9.00 -9.93
C GLY A 171 10.76 -7.70 -9.48
N VAL A 172 10.30 -7.61 -8.23
CA VAL A 172 9.85 -6.36 -7.63
C VAL A 172 11.04 -5.44 -7.41
N ARG A 173 10.92 -4.19 -7.80
CA ARG A 173 11.90 -3.17 -7.44
C ARG A 173 11.75 -2.84 -5.96
N MET A 174 12.79 -3.03 -5.19
CA MET A 174 12.83 -2.64 -3.79
C MET A 174 13.46 -1.24 -3.64
N ALA A 175 12.84 -0.40 -2.83
CA ALA A 175 13.39 0.91 -2.48
C ALA A 175 13.05 1.21 -1.01
N THR A 176 13.86 2.01 -0.35
CA THR A 176 13.56 2.53 0.98
C THR A 176 12.85 3.89 0.90
N THR A 177 12.19 4.28 1.98
CA THR A 177 11.61 5.62 2.12
C THR A 177 12.68 6.71 1.88
N ALA A 178 13.88 6.52 2.43
CA ALA A 178 14.98 7.48 2.31
C ALA A 178 15.43 7.67 0.86
N GLU A 179 15.54 6.58 0.10
CA GLU A 179 15.93 6.63 -1.32
C GLU A 179 14.91 7.36 -2.19
N LEU A 180 13.62 7.20 -1.92
CA LEU A 180 12.56 7.84 -2.70
C LEU A 180 12.37 9.30 -2.33
N VAL A 181 12.42 9.63 -1.02
CA VAL A 181 12.11 10.97 -0.50
C VAL A 181 13.32 11.90 -0.59
N GLY A 182 14.53 11.34 -0.55
CA GLY A 182 15.79 12.09 -0.55
C GLY A 182 16.34 12.45 -1.93
N GLY A 183 15.72 11.99 -3.02
CA GLY A 183 16.09 12.24 -4.41
C GLY A 183 15.59 13.56 -4.97
#